data_b2d15195d9d56cc4b1835c8209073a44
#
_entry.id   b2d15195d9d56cc4b1835c8209073a44
#
_cell.length_a   1.000
_cell.length_b   1.000
_cell.length_c   1.000
_cell.angle_alpha   90.00
_cell.angle_beta   90.00
_cell.angle_gamma   90.00
#
_symmetry.space_group_name_H-M   'P 1'
#
loop_
_entity.id
_entity.type
_entity.pdbx_description
1 polymer ?
#
loop_
_entity_poly.entity_id
_entity_poly.type
_entity_poly.pdbx_seq_one_letter_code
_entity_poly.pdbx_strand_id
1 'polypeptide(L)'
;SANQLNEKEALKVDMVADVSGSMDGSPLNEAKQVMSDFVGSVQFDAGDLVELTSFSTGVCLEQEFSDDAATLTNDINNLVTGDMTSLYDALYTAVERVAAQNGARCVIAFTDGNGNYSNCTKEDVVNVANRYHVPVFIIGIGSIDYADVNDIATQTGGMYYNVSDVTSMDKIYEEIYQMEKQLYLVEFEDNTGATVGDTANIQAGYHSIDYGGECEYTYTPNFLMSAQSRD
;
A
#
# COMPACT_ATOMS: atom_id res chain seq x y z
N SER A 1 17.31 -20.95 -3.92
CA SER A 1 17.56 -20.08 -5.08
C SER A 1 16.75 -18.81 -4.90
N ALA A 2 17.31 -17.66 -5.20
CA ALA A 2 16.60 -16.41 -5.27
C ALA A 2 16.38 -16.09 -6.74
N ASN A 3 15.13 -15.99 -7.16
CA ASN A 3 14.77 -15.55 -8.50
C ASN A 3 14.16 -14.17 -8.37
N GLN A 4 14.70 -13.19 -9.07
CA GLN A 4 14.01 -11.93 -9.28
C GLN A 4 12.74 -12.24 -10.08
N LEU A 5 11.59 -11.84 -9.58
CA LEU A 5 10.35 -11.94 -10.33
C LEU A 5 10.45 -10.97 -11.52
N ASN A 6 10.87 -11.51 -12.68
CA ASN A 6 11.15 -10.72 -13.89
C ASN A 6 9.90 -10.47 -14.75
N GLU A 7 8.73 -10.93 -14.31
CA GLU A 7 7.48 -10.58 -14.98
C GLU A 7 6.92 -9.31 -14.32
N LYS A 8 6.47 -8.37 -15.12
CA LYS A 8 5.75 -7.20 -14.68
C LYS A 8 4.50 -7.67 -13.94
N GLU A 9 4.59 -7.88 -12.63
CA GLU A 9 3.40 -8.04 -11.83
C GLU A 9 2.62 -6.73 -11.88
N ALA A 10 1.36 -6.84 -12.25
CA ALA A 10 0.47 -5.69 -12.31
C ALA A 10 0.26 -5.14 -10.89
N LEU A 11 0.40 -3.83 -10.74
CA LEU A 11 0.23 -3.13 -9.48
C LEU A 11 -1.27 -2.91 -9.19
N LYS A 12 -1.69 -3.19 -7.97
CA LYS A 12 -3.04 -2.92 -7.45
C LYS A 12 -2.96 -1.84 -6.39
N VAL A 13 -3.61 -0.73 -6.64
CA VAL A 13 -3.57 0.46 -5.78
C VAL A 13 -4.96 0.76 -5.28
N ASP A 14 -5.16 0.89 -3.95
CA ASP A 14 -6.31 1.60 -3.41
C ASP A 14 -5.89 3.04 -3.13
N MET A 15 -6.46 3.98 -3.89
CA MET A 15 -6.32 5.41 -3.65
C MET A 15 -7.35 5.86 -2.62
N VAL A 16 -6.87 6.31 -1.47
CA VAL A 16 -7.68 6.72 -0.33
C VAL A 16 -7.72 8.24 -0.23
N ALA A 17 -8.85 8.82 -0.55
CA ALA A 17 -9.06 10.27 -0.60
C ALA A 17 -9.68 10.81 0.69
N ASP A 18 -8.99 11.70 1.36
CA ASP A 18 -9.55 12.51 2.45
C ASP A 18 -10.52 13.52 1.87
N VAL A 19 -11.78 13.41 2.28
CA VAL A 19 -12.83 14.39 1.96
C VAL A 19 -13.43 14.98 3.26
N SER A 20 -12.67 15.02 4.34
CA SER A 20 -13.08 15.62 5.60
C SER A 20 -13.28 17.14 5.47
N GLY A 21 -13.89 17.75 6.49
CA GLY A 21 -14.23 19.17 6.45
C GLY A 21 -13.03 20.12 6.31
N SER A 22 -11.83 19.72 6.78
CA SER A 22 -10.59 20.48 6.61
C SER A 22 -10.12 20.55 5.16
N MET A 23 -10.51 19.56 4.36
CA MET A 23 -10.20 19.50 2.92
C MET A 23 -11.05 20.46 2.08
N ASP A 24 -12.03 21.16 2.66
CA ASP A 24 -12.92 22.03 1.89
C ASP A 24 -12.17 23.11 1.10
N GLY A 25 -12.57 23.29 -0.16
CA GLY A 25 -12.03 24.30 -1.06
C GLY A 25 -10.69 23.93 -1.71
N SER A 26 -9.63 24.68 -1.42
CA SER A 26 -8.32 24.54 -2.09
C SER A 26 -7.66 23.17 -1.83
N PRO A 27 -7.63 22.63 -0.59
CA PRO A 27 -6.98 21.34 -0.34
C PRO A 27 -7.60 20.19 -1.14
N LEU A 28 -8.94 20.08 -1.19
CA LEU A 28 -9.58 19.05 -1.98
C LEU A 28 -9.34 19.21 -3.48
N ASN A 29 -9.29 20.45 -3.98
CA ASN A 29 -8.97 20.69 -5.38
C ASN A 29 -7.53 20.27 -5.71
N GLU A 30 -6.59 20.55 -4.82
CA GLU A 30 -5.20 20.10 -4.96
C GLU A 30 -5.10 18.57 -4.91
N ALA A 31 -5.79 17.92 -3.95
CA ALA A 31 -5.84 16.46 -3.87
C ALA A 31 -6.41 15.83 -5.15
N LYS A 32 -7.52 16.36 -5.69
CA LYS A 32 -8.11 15.89 -6.96
C LYS A 32 -7.15 16.01 -8.12
N GLN A 33 -6.41 17.12 -8.21
CA GLN A 33 -5.42 17.29 -9.27
C GLN A 33 -4.30 16.25 -9.15
N VAL A 34 -3.74 16.09 -7.95
CA VAL A 34 -2.65 15.14 -7.69
C VAL A 34 -3.08 13.69 -7.91
N MET A 35 -4.29 13.31 -7.48
CA MET A 35 -4.87 11.99 -7.76
C MET A 35 -5.07 11.75 -9.26
N SER A 36 -5.58 12.77 -9.99
CA SER A 36 -5.76 12.66 -11.44
C SER A 36 -4.42 12.55 -12.19
N ASP A 37 -3.40 13.28 -11.74
CA ASP A 37 -2.04 13.17 -12.28
C ASP A 37 -1.44 11.79 -12.00
N PHE A 38 -1.69 11.22 -10.81
CA PHE A 38 -1.28 9.85 -10.49
C PHE A 38 -1.97 8.83 -11.42
N VAL A 39 -3.29 8.92 -11.61
CA VAL A 39 -4.04 8.07 -12.55
C VAL A 39 -3.47 8.16 -13.97
N GLY A 40 -3.05 9.36 -14.38
CA GLY A 40 -2.40 9.58 -15.68
C GLY A 40 -1.03 8.87 -15.82
N SER A 41 -0.37 8.55 -14.71
CA SER A 41 0.94 7.87 -14.67
C SER A 41 0.83 6.34 -14.62
N VAL A 42 -0.35 5.81 -14.25
CA VAL A 42 -0.58 4.36 -14.07
C VAL A 42 -0.51 3.63 -15.41
N GLN A 43 0.15 2.47 -15.42
CA GLN A 43 0.32 1.65 -16.62
C GLN A 43 -0.82 0.62 -16.80
N PHE A 44 -2.03 1.09 -17.04
CA PHE A 44 -3.22 0.24 -17.22
C PHE A 44 -3.04 -0.83 -18.30
N ASP A 45 -2.35 -0.49 -19.40
CA ASP A 45 -2.01 -1.44 -20.47
C ASP A 45 -1.09 -2.59 -19.98
N ALA A 46 -0.39 -2.39 -18.87
CA ALA A 46 0.42 -3.42 -18.22
C ALA A 46 -0.38 -4.28 -17.21
N GLY A 47 -1.67 -3.97 -17.04
CA GLY A 47 -2.59 -4.69 -16.17
C GLY A 47 -2.72 -4.09 -14.76
N ASP A 48 -2.18 -2.90 -14.52
CA ASP A 48 -2.38 -2.19 -13.26
C ASP A 48 -3.86 -1.85 -13.06
N LEU A 49 -4.31 -1.86 -11.81
CA LEU A 49 -5.67 -1.48 -11.45
C LEU A 49 -5.65 -0.50 -10.29
N VAL A 50 -6.59 0.40 -10.30
CA VAL A 50 -6.78 1.40 -9.25
C VAL A 50 -8.21 1.31 -8.71
N GLU A 51 -8.35 1.27 -7.40
CA GLU A 51 -9.59 1.45 -6.65
C GLU A 51 -9.60 2.87 -6.07
N LEU A 52 -10.77 3.48 -5.92
CA LEU A 52 -10.93 4.76 -5.27
C LEU A 52 -11.82 4.62 -4.04
N THR A 53 -11.26 4.91 -2.89
CA THR A 53 -11.94 4.99 -1.60
C THR A 53 -11.93 6.43 -1.11
N SER A 54 -13.03 6.95 -0.61
CA SER A 54 -13.06 8.23 0.10
C SER A 54 -13.38 8.05 1.57
N PHE A 55 -12.99 9.02 2.40
CA PHE A 55 -13.38 9.03 3.80
C PHE A 55 -13.63 10.43 4.34
N SER A 56 -14.60 10.50 5.25
CA SER A 56 -14.87 11.65 6.13
C SER A 56 -15.31 11.12 7.49
N THR A 57 -16.58 11.26 7.88
CA THR A 57 -17.16 10.59 9.06
C THR A 57 -17.20 9.07 8.92
N GLY A 58 -17.26 8.55 7.70
CA GLY A 58 -17.22 7.14 7.36
C GLY A 58 -16.39 6.89 6.11
N VAL A 59 -16.21 5.62 5.77
CA VAL A 59 -15.44 5.18 4.60
C VAL A 59 -16.41 4.79 3.50
N CYS A 60 -16.18 5.27 2.28
CA CYS A 60 -16.99 5.01 1.10
C CYS A 60 -16.13 4.46 -0.03
N LEU A 61 -16.58 3.38 -0.66
CA LEU A 61 -16.02 2.90 -1.91
C LEU A 61 -16.66 3.68 -3.05
N GLU A 62 -15.87 4.51 -3.72
CA GLU A 62 -16.32 5.33 -4.84
C GLU A 62 -16.24 4.58 -6.16
N GLN A 63 -15.13 3.87 -6.40
CA GLN A 63 -14.88 3.05 -7.58
C GLN A 63 -14.15 1.77 -7.20
N GLU A 64 -14.67 0.61 -7.60
CA GLU A 64 -13.96 -0.67 -7.52
C GLU A 64 -12.73 -0.68 -8.44
N PHE A 65 -11.83 -1.65 -8.25
CA PHE A 65 -10.62 -1.78 -9.08
C PHE A 65 -10.92 -1.70 -10.57
N SER A 66 -10.36 -0.69 -11.21
CA SER A 66 -10.62 -0.35 -12.62
C SER A 66 -9.30 -0.06 -13.36
N ASP A 67 -9.29 -0.34 -14.65
CA ASP A 67 -8.27 0.06 -15.62
C ASP A 67 -8.73 1.25 -16.50
N ASP A 68 -9.90 1.81 -16.21
CA ASP A 68 -10.45 2.96 -16.93
C ASP A 68 -10.07 4.29 -16.27
N ALA A 69 -8.99 4.89 -16.76
CA ALA A 69 -8.52 6.19 -16.30
C ALA A 69 -9.58 7.30 -16.39
N ALA A 70 -10.46 7.24 -17.40
CA ALA A 70 -11.49 8.26 -17.57
C ALA A 70 -12.57 8.17 -16.50
N THR A 71 -13.02 6.95 -16.18
CA THR A 71 -13.96 6.70 -15.09
C THR A 71 -13.35 7.12 -13.75
N LEU A 72 -12.12 6.69 -13.43
CA LEU A 72 -11.43 7.07 -12.20
C LEU A 72 -11.28 8.59 -12.06
N THR A 73 -10.85 9.28 -13.11
CA THR A 73 -10.71 10.75 -13.09
C THR A 73 -12.07 11.44 -12.91
N ASN A 74 -13.13 10.91 -13.52
CA ASN A 74 -14.48 11.44 -13.32
C ASN A 74 -14.93 11.31 -11.85
N ASP A 75 -14.69 10.15 -11.24
CA ASP A 75 -15.11 9.89 -9.87
C ASP A 75 -14.28 10.72 -8.87
N ILE A 76 -12.97 10.88 -9.11
CA ILE A 76 -12.13 11.84 -8.36
C ILE A 76 -12.73 13.26 -8.43
N ASN A 77 -13.11 13.72 -9.61
CA ASN A 77 -13.67 15.08 -9.77
C ASN A 77 -15.02 15.25 -9.06
N ASN A 78 -15.78 14.18 -8.88
CA ASN A 78 -17.07 14.18 -8.20
C ASN A 78 -16.98 14.10 -6.66
N LEU A 79 -15.79 13.87 -6.08
CA LEU A 79 -15.62 13.86 -4.63
C LEU A 79 -16.10 15.18 -4.03
N VAL A 80 -16.78 15.09 -2.89
CA VAL A 80 -17.31 16.26 -2.15
C VAL A 80 -16.93 16.14 -0.68
N THR A 81 -16.70 17.27 -0.03
CA THR A 81 -16.35 17.32 1.39
C THR A 81 -17.48 16.88 2.29
N GLY A 82 -17.11 16.16 3.36
CA GLY A 82 -17.95 15.79 4.48
C GLY A 82 -17.50 16.49 5.77
N ASP A 83 -17.62 15.82 6.91
CA ASP A 83 -17.39 16.44 8.22
C ASP A 83 -16.08 15.97 8.89
N MET A 84 -16.10 14.77 9.51
CA MET A 84 -15.03 14.23 10.37
C MET A 84 -13.92 13.54 9.56
N THR A 85 -12.90 13.01 10.25
CA THR A 85 -11.71 12.40 9.61
C THR A 85 -11.47 10.99 10.14
N SER A 86 -12.07 9.97 9.50
CA SER A 86 -11.91 8.55 9.85
C SER A 86 -10.72 7.91 9.14
N LEU A 87 -9.54 8.54 9.22
CA LEU A 87 -8.33 8.14 8.48
C LEU A 87 -7.93 6.69 8.76
N TYR A 88 -7.87 6.27 10.02
CA TYR A 88 -7.38 4.92 10.35
C TYR A 88 -8.37 3.84 9.91
N ASP A 89 -9.69 4.10 10.01
CA ASP A 89 -10.70 3.19 9.51
C ASP A 89 -10.59 3.03 7.97
N ALA A 90 -10.31 4.13 7.27
CA ALA A 90 -10.12 4.13 5.82
C ALA A 90 -8.87 3.33 5.41
N LEU A 91 -7.73 3.61 6.03
CA LEU A 91 -6.48 2.90 5.76
C LEU A 91 -6.60 1.40 6.09
N TYR A 92 -7.21 1.06 7.22
CA TYR A 92 -7.45 -0.34 7.60
C TYR A 92 -8.28 -1.07 6.54
N THR A 93 -9.40 -0.46 6.11
CA THR A 93 -10.30 -1.02 5.11
C THR A 93 -9.62 -1.16 3.74
N ALA A 94 -8.87 -0.14 3.32
CA ALA A 94 -8.14 -0.15 2.06
C ALA A 94 -7.08 -1.26 2.02
N VAL A 95 -6.34 -1.44 3.11
CA VAL A 95 -5.36 -2.53 3.24
C VAL A 95 -6.05 -3.89 3.10
N GLU A 96 -7.20 -4.12 3.76
CA GLU A 96 -7.91 -5.40 3.64
C GLU A 96 -8.41 -5.66 2.21
N ARG A 97 -8.88 -4.61 1.50
CA ARG A 97 -9.37 -4.74 0.13
C ARG A 97 -8.23 -5.05 -0.84
N VAL A 98 -7.15 -4.28 -0.77
CA VAL A 98 -6.02 -4.50 -1.67
C VAL A 98 -5.30 -5.81 -1.37
N ALA A 99 -5.30 -6.25 -0.11
CA ALA A 99 -4.75 -7.55 0.30
C ALA A 99 -5.48 -8.76 -0.32
N ALA A 100 -6.75 -8.59 -0.69
CA ALA A 100 -7.51 -9.62 -1.39
C ALA A 100 -7.13 -9.75 -2.88
N GLN A 101 -6.36 -8.81 -3.41
CA GLN A 101 -5.87 -8.85 -4.79
C GLN A 101 -4.59 -9.67 -4.90
N ASN A 102 -4.32 -10.16 -6.11
CA ASN A 102 -3.06 -10.84 -6.44
C ASN A 102 -2.06 -9.85 -7.05
N GLY A 103 -0.76 -10.11 -6.87
CA GLY A 103 0.32 -9.31 -7.43
C GLY A 103 0.86 -8.24 -6.48
N ALA A 104 1.59 -7.28 -7.02
CA ALA A 104 2.09 -6.12 -6.30
C ALA A 104 0.92 -5.24 -5.82
N ARG A 105 0.97 -4.76 -4.57
CA ARG A 105 -0.17 -4.13 -3.91
C ARG A 105 0.27 -3.02 -2.98
N CYS A 106 -0.41 -1.88 -3.03
CA CYS A 106 -0.20 -0.82 -2.07
C CYS A 106 -1.46 0.00 -1.82
N VAL A 107 -1.44 0.78 -0.76
CA VAL A 107 -2.42 1.83 -0.47
C VAL A 107 -1.72 3.17 -0.64
N ILE A 108 -2.37 4.15 -1.27
CA ILE A 108 -1.90 5.53 -1.37
C ILE A 108 -2.98 6.45 -0.82
N ALA A 109 -2.71 7.11 0.31
CA ALA A 109 -3.65 8.05 0.91
C ALA A 109 -3.27 9.49 0.58
N PHE A 110 -4.29 10.30 0.32
CA PHE A 110 -4.20 11.74 0.09
C PHE A 110 -4.97 12.44 1.20
N THR A 111 -4.29 13.11 2.13
CA THR A 111 -4.90 13.65 3.34
C THR A 111 -4.19 14.92 3.79
N ASP A 112 -4.93 15.81 4.47
CA ASP A 112 -4.36 16.98 5.14
C ASP A 112 -4.01 16.71 6.62
N GLY A 113 -4.06 15.46 7.08
CA GLY A 113 -3.46 15.08 8.34
C GLY A 113 -4.23 14.19 9.28
N ASN A 114 -4.76 14.71 10.37
CA ASN A 114 -4.98 13.93 11.57
C ASN A 114 -6.35 13.24 11.60
N GLY A 115 -6.31 11.90 11.67
CA GLY A 115 -7.49 11.12 12.01
C GLY A 115 -8.02 11.52 13.40
N ASN A 116 -9.29 11.94 13.47
CA ASN A 116 -9.91 12.38 14.72
C ASN A 116 -11.22 11.63 15.06
N TYR A 117 -11.64 10.69 14.21
CA TYR A 117 -12.94 10.02 14.33
C TYR A 117 -12.90 8.53 13.93
N SER A 118 -11.77 7.89 14.04
CA SER A 118 -11.63 6.46 13.70
C SER A 118 -12.00 5.56 14.89
N ASN A 119 -12.52 4.38 14.60
CA ASN A 119 -12.67 3.28 15.56
C ASN A 119 -11.35 2.47 15.68
N CYS A 120 -10.63 2.33 14.56
CA CYS A 120 -9.30 1.74 14.53
C CYS A 120 -8.26 2.72 15.08
N THR A 121 -7.18 2.16 15.59
CA THR A 121 -5.99 2.90 16.03
C THR A 121 -4.92 2.90 14.94
N LYS A 122 -3.92 3.75 15.08
CA LYS A 122 -2.72 3.74 14.24
C LYS A 122 -2.05 2.36 14.24
N GLU A 123 -1.94 1.76 15.41
CA GLU A 123 -1.35 0.43 15.60
C GLU A 123 -2.14 -0.67 14.87
N ASP A 124 -3.46 -0.57 14.81
CA ASP A 124 -4.30 -1.53 14.06
C ASP A 124 -3.98 -1.45 12.56
N VAL A 125 -3.82 -0.24 12.00
CA VAL A 125 -3.41 -0.02 10.60
C VAL A 125 -2.04 -0.62 10.33
N VAL A 126 -1.04 -0.31 11.15
CA VAL A 126 0.32 -0.86 11.01
C VAL A 126 0.31 -2.39 11.09
N ASN A 127 -0.44 -2.94 12.03
CA ASN A 127 -0.52 -4.40 12.22
C ASN A 127 -1.18 -5.10 11.03
N VAL A 128 -2.28 -4.57 10.49
CA VAL A 128 -2.96 -5.16 9.33
C VAL A 128 -2.10 -5.04 8.08
N ALA A 129 -1.48 -3.89 7.84
CA ALA A 129 -0.59 -3.65 6.70
C ALA A 129 0.61 -4.61 6.71
N ASN A 130 1.27 -4.76 7.85
CA ASN A 130 2.39 -5.69 8.01
C ASN A 130 1.97 -7.15 7.89
N ARG A 131 0.78 -7.52 8.41
CA ARG A 131 0.25 -8.89 8.28
C ARG A 131 0.07 -9.30 6.82
N TYR A 132 -0.39 -8.39 5.98
CA TYR A 132 -0.67 -8.66 4.57
C TYR A 132 0.45 -8.22 3.64
N HIS A 133 1.53 -7.63 4.18
CA HIS A 133 2.64 -7.06 3.40
C HIS A 133 2.14 -6.05 2.36
N VAL A 134 1.32 -5.11 2.81
CA VAL A 134 0.78 -4.01 2.00
C VAL A 134 1.38 -2.71 2.49
N PRO A 135 2.32 -2.09 1.76
CA PRO A 135 2.85 -0.79 2.13
C PRO A 135 1.78 0.30 1.97
N VAL A 136 1.84 1.27 2.88
CA VAL A 136 0.96 2.45 2.88
C VAL A 136 1.79 3.67 2.56
N PHE A 137 1.53 4.27 1.40
CA PHE A 137 2.10 5.55 0.99
C PHE A 137 1.15 6.67 1.36
N ILE A 138 1.68 7.81 1.76
CA ILE A 138 0.85 8.94 2.16
C ILE A 138 1.35 10.20 1.48
N ILE A 139 0.44 10.89 0.80
CA ILE A 139 0.67 12.18 0.17
C ILE A 139 -0.06 13.24 1.01
N GLY A 140 0.70 14.03 1.72
CA GLY A 140 0.21 15.10 2.57
C GLY A 140 -0.18 16.31 1.75
N ILE A 141 -1.42 16.77 1.92
CA ILE A 141 -1.99 17.93 1.24
C ILE A 141 -1.93 19.13 2.19
N GLY A 142 -1.32 20.23 1.74
CA GLY A 142 -1.24 21.44 2.54
C GLY A 142 -0.24 21.34 3.70
N SER A 143 -0.54 22.02 4.81
CA SER A 143 0.33 22.11 6.00
C SER A 143 -0.20 21.17 7.07
N ILE A 144 0.42 20.02 7.26
CA ILE A 144 -0.05 18.98 8.18
C ILE A 144 0.94 18.72 9.31
N ASP A 145 0.43 18.22 10.45
CA ASP A 145 1.25 17.50 11.41
C ASP A 145 1.45 16.06 10.91
N TYR A 146 2.59 15.82 10.30
CA TYR A 146 2.87 14.58 9.59
C TYR A 146 3.41 13.45 10.48
N ALA A 147 3.54 13.67 11.80
CA ALA A 147 4.21 12.69 12.67
C ALA A 147 3.54 11.30 12.62
N ASP A 148 2.23 11.24 12.83
CA ASP A 148 1.50 9.96 12.85
C ASP A 148 1.39 9.32 11.46
N VAL A 149 1.15 10.12 10.42
CA VAL A 149 1.03 9.58 9.04
C VAL A 149 2.37 9.13 8.48
N ASN A 150 3.45 9.86 8.80
CA ASN A 150 4.80 9.43 8.45
C ASN A 150 5.21 8.13 9.18
N ASP A 151 4.80 8.00 10.43
CA ASP A 151 5.05 6.80 11.23
C ASP A 151 4.33 5.57 10.64
N ILE A 152 3.05 5.72 10.23
CA ILE A 152 2.33 4.66 9.51
C ILE A 152 3.06 4.28 8.22
N ALA A 153 3.38 5.25 7.37
CA ALA A 153 4.07 5.00 6.11
C ALA A 153 5.38 4.24 6.33
N THR A 154 6.22 4.73 7.23
CA THR A 154 7.53 4.12 7.52
C THR A 154 7.41 2.71 8.09
N GLN A 155 6.49 2.49 9.05
CA GLN A 155 6.34 1.18 9.70
C GLN A 155 5.69 0.12 8.79
N THR A 156 5.02 0.52 7.74
CA THR A 156 4.40 -0.38 6.77
C THR A 156 5.25 -0.61 5.51
N GLY A 157 6.44 -0.02 5.45
CA GLY A 157 7.34 -0.13 4.30
C GLY A 157 7.02 0.81 3.15
N GLY A 158 6.09 1.75 3.33
CA GLY A 158 5.81 2.83 2.39
C GLY A 158 6.59 4.11 2.71
N MET A 159 6.17 5.23 2.14
CA MET A 159 6.79 6.55 2.31
C MET A 159 5.74 7.65 2.45
N TYR A 160 6.13 8.72 3.16
CA TYR A 160 5.38 9.96 3.21
C TYR A 160 5.96 10.97 2.23
N TYR A 161 5.10 11.64 1.48
CA TYR A 161 5.46 12.75 0.59
C TYR A 161 4.63 13.98 0.95
N ASN A 162 5.26 15.15 0.98
CA ASN A 162 4.50 16.40 1.03
C ASN A 162 4.19 16.83 -0.41
N VAL A 163 2.94 17.17 -0.70
CA VAL A 163 2.53 17.56 -2.06
C VAL A 163 3.31 18.75 -2.60
N SER A 164 3.71 19.69 -1.73
CA SER A 164 4.54 20.86 -2.11
C SER A 164 5.93 20.48 -2.60
N ASP A 165 6.43 19.32 -2.19
CA ASP A 165 7.77 18.82 -2.56
C ASP A 165 7.72 17.89 -3.78
N VAL A 166 6.51 17.50 -4.19
CA VAL A 166 6.29 16.60 -5.31
C VAL A 166 6.43 17.35 -6.62
N THR A 167 7.49 17.07 -7.35
CA THR A 167 7.74 17.69 -8.67
C THR A 167 7.00 17.00 -9.81
N SER A 168 6.57 15.75 -9.61
CA SER A 168 5.87 14.94 -10.63
C SER A 168 5.32 13.66 -10.00
N MET A 169 4.05 13.37 -10.23
CA MET A 169 3.42 12.11 -9.80
C MET A 169 3.99 10.89 -10.53
N ASP A 170 4.50 11.06 -11.75
CA ASP A 170 5.20 10.00 -12.48
C ASP A 170 6.37 9.42 -11.68
N LYS A 171 7.10 10.27 -10.95
CA LYS A 171 8.23 9.82 -10.10
C LYS A 171 7.75 9.03 -8.90
N ILE A 172 6.69 9.46 -8.24
CA ILE A 172 6.11 8.73 -7.10
C ILE A 172 5.59 7.38 -7.56
N TYR A 173 4.85 7.34 -8.67
CA TYR A 173 4.40 6.08 -9.25
C TYR A 173 5.59 5.15 -9.58
N GLU A 174 6.64 5.68 -10.21
CA GLU A 174 7.81 4.88 -10.55
C GLU A 174 8.55 4.38 -9.29
N GLU A 175 8.67 5.21 -8.24
CA GLU A 175 9.27 4.81 -6.97
C GLU A 175 8.47 3.70 -6.30
N ILE A 176 7.14 3.83 -6.21
CA ILE A 176 6.23 2.80 -5.68
C ILE A 176 6.40 1.51 -6.50
N TYR A 177 6.36 1.63 -7.82
CA TYR A 177 6.48 0.51 -8.73
C TYR A 177 7.84 -0.21 -8.62
N GLN A 178 8.93 0.54 -8.44
CA GLN A 178 10.25 -0.05 -8.22
C GLN A 178 10.35 -0.72 -6.84
N MET A 179 9.76 -0.16 -5.80
CA MET A 179 9.75 -0.75 -4.46
C MET A 179 8.99 -2.07 -4.46
N GLU A 180 7.81 -2.12 -5.07
CA GLU A 180 6.99 -3.33 -5.18
C GLU A 180 7.63 -4.41 -6.07
N LYS A 181 8.42 -4.02 -7.08
CA LYS A 181 9.15 -4.95 -7.96
C LYS A 181 10.43 -5.50 -7.37
N GLN A 182 10.97 -4.91 -6.31
CA GLN A 182 12.15 -5.43 -5.64
C GLN A 182 11.83 -6.60 -4.69
N LEU A 183 10.60 -7.11 -4.70
CA LEU A 183 10.25 -8.33 -4.03
C LEU A 183 10.99 -9.51 -4.70
N TYR A 184 11.78 -10.22 -3.90
CA TYR A 184 12.45 -11.44 -4.31
C TYR A 184 11.69 -12.64 -3.76
N LEU A 185 11.25 -13.54 -4.64
CA LEU A 185 10.81 -14.85 -4.20
C LEU A 185 12.06 -15.66 -3.79
N VAL A 186 12.20 -15.95 -2.52
CA VAL A 186 13.26 -16.82 -2.01
C VAL A 186 12.66 -18.21 -1.76
N GLU A 187 12.93 -19.14 -2.67
CA GLU A 187 12.60 -20.54 -2.46
C GLU A 187 13.79 -21.26 -1.78
N PHE A 188 13.51 -21.95 -0.71
CA PHE A 188 14.50 -22.76 0.00
C PHE A 188 13.93 -24.14 0.33
N GLU A 189 14.79 -25.12 0.34
CA GLU A 189 14.46 -26.45 0.87
C GLU A 189 14.78 -26.47 2.36
N ASP A 190 13.81 -26.82 3.19
CA ASP A 190 14.04 -27.03 4.61
C ASP A 190 14.72 -28.37 4.82
N ASN A 191 16.03 -28.32 5.02
CA ASN A 191 16.86 -29.49 5.33
C ASN A 191 17.12 -29.63 6.84
N THR A 192 16.43 -28.89 7.70
CA THR A 192 16.65 -28.92 9.15
C THR A 192 16.10 -30.18 9.79
N GLY A 193 15.21 -30.92 9.10
CA GLY A 193 14.50 -32.06 9.66
C GLY A 193 13.41 -31.66 10.65
N ALA A 194 13.00 -30.39 10.68
CA ALA A 194 11.93 -29.89 11.53
C ALA A 194 10.61 -30.62 11.24
N THR A 195 9.89 -31.01 12.29
CA THR A 195 8.60 -31.67 12.18
C THR A 195 7.48 -30.70 12.53
N VAL A 196 6.23 -31.13 12.25
CA VAL A 196 5.05 -30.33 12.59
C VAL A 196 5.06 -29.99 14.09
N GLY A 197 5.00 -28.69 14.38
CA GLY A 197 5.05 -28.17 15.75
C GLY A 197 6.43 -27.73 16.24
N ASP A 198 7.51 -28.06 15.52
CA ASP A 198 8.83 -27.52 15.82
C ASP A 198 8.92 -26.07 15.34
N THR A 199 9.77 -25.30 16.00
CA THR A 199 10.06 -23.92 15.58
C THR A 199 11.37 -23.89 14.79
N ALA A 200 11.32 -23.36 13.58
CA ALA A 200 12.49 -23.17 12.72
C ALA A 200 12.76 -21.69 12.51
N ASN A 201 14.03 -21.30 12.54
CA ASN A 201 14.46 -19.93 12.26
C ASN A 201 15.13 -19.88 10.88
N ILE A 202 14.69 -18.90 10.08
CA ILE A 202 15.31 -18.60 8.81
C ILE A 202 16.04 -17.27 8.96
N GLN A 203 17.31 -17.25 8.59
CA GLN A 203 18.06 -16.01 8.41
C GLN A 203 18.27 -15.81 6.91
N ALA A 204 17.77 -14.71 6.40
CA ALA A 204 18.01 -14.29 5.02
C ALA A 204 18.87 -13.03 5.02
N GLY A 205 20.01 -13.08 4.33
CA GLY A 205 20.90 -11.95 4.13
C GLY A 205 20.92 -11.56 2.66
N TYR A 206 20.86 -10.28 2.39
CA TYR A 206 20.99 -9.67 1.09
C TYR A 206 22.16 -8.70 1.09
N HIS A 207 23.07 -8.85 0.12
CA HIS A 207 24.21 -7.95 -0.07
C HIS A 207 24.29 -7.53 -1.54
N SER A 208 24.28 -6.22 -1.78
CA SER A 208 24.64 -5.63 -3.08
C SER A 208 25.84 -4.69 -2.90
N ILE A 209 26.29 -4.08 -3.99
CA ILE A 209 27.44 -3.16 -3.96
C ILE A 209 27.16 -1.93 -3.08
N ASP A 210 25.92 -1.48 -3.03
CA ASP A 210 25.52 -0.24 -2.34
C ASP A 210 24.62 -0.46 -1.11
N TYR A 211 24.00 -1.65 -0.97
CA TYR A 211 23.04 -1.94 0.07
C TYR A 211 23.18 -3.37 0.58
N GLY A 212 22.89 -3.57 1.85
CA GLY A 212 22.81 -4.88 2.47
C GLY A 212 21.82 -4.86 3.62
N GLY A 213 21.14 -5.98 3.82
CA GLY A 213 20.22 -6.17 4.92
C GLY A 213 20.16 -7.63 5.33
N GLU A 214 19.86 -7.87 6.60
CA GLU A 214 19.62 -9.19 7.15
C GLU A 214 18.24 -9.18 7.79
N CYS A 215 17.48 -10.25 7.60
CA CYS A 215 16.23 -10.47 8.31
C CYS A 215 16.23 -11.87 8.92
N GLU A 216 15.57 -12.00 10.06
CA GLU A 216 15.34 -13.26 10.73
C GLU A 216 13.83 -13.50 10.79
N TYR A 217 13.41 -14.68 10.39
CA TYR A 217 12.02 -15.10 10.43
C TYR A 217 11.89 -16.44 11.11
N THR A 218 10.98 -16.50 12.09
CA THR A 218 10.66 -17.73 12.82
C THR A 218 9.33 -18.28 12.32
N TYR A 219 9.32 -19.55 11.94
CA TYR A 219 8.09 -20.21 11.52
C TYR A 219 7.90 -21.56 12.22
N THR A 220 6.67 -21.99 12.30
CA THR A 220 6.30 -23.31 12.79
C THR A 220 5.58 -24.06 11.68
N PRO A 221 6.14 -25.15 11.14
CA PRO A 221 5.46 -25.98 10.14
C PRO A 221 4.14 -26.52 10.68
N ASN A 222 3.03 -26.27 9.98
CA ASN A 222 1.67 -26.71 10.39
C ASN A 222 1.19 -27.90 9.57
N PHE A 223 1.90 -28.29 8.51
CA PHE A 223 1.62 -29.48 7.74
C PHE A 223 2.90 -30.03 7.13
N LEU A 224 2.97 -31.33 7.01
CA LEU A 224 3.98 -31.98 6.20
C LEU A 224 3.46 -32.02 4.74
N MET A 225 4.12 -31.34 3.84
CA MET A 225 3.93 -31.60 2.43
C MET A 225 4.44 -33.03 2.16
N SER A 226 3.51 -33.98 1.96
CA SER A 226 3.92 -35.29 1.49
C SER A 226 4.59 -35.12 0.13
N ALA A 227 5.84 -35.52 0.04
CA ALA A 227 6.48 -35.67 -1.26
C ALA A 227 5.60 -36.60 -2.11
N GLN A 228 4.93 -36.06 -3.12
CA GLN A 228 4.35 -36.91 -4.15
C GLN A 228 5.54 -37.47 -4.93
N SER A 229 5.83 -38.74 -4.68
CA SER A 229 6.69 -39.49 -5.60
C SER A 229 6.04 -39.42 -6.97
N ARG A 230 6.65 -38.73 -7.91
CA ARG A 230 6.34 -38.91 -9.32
C ARG A 230 7.05 -40.21 -9.73
N ASP A 231 6.28 -41.30 -9.84
CA ASP A 231 6.68 -42.48 -10.63
C ASP A 231 6.60 -42.13 -12.11
#